data_39f2215d82702436c6604330f4535ea8
#
_entry.id   39f2215d82702436c6604330f4535ea8
#
_cell.length_a   1.000
_cell.length_b   1.000
_cell.length_c   1.000
_cell.angle_alpha   90.00
_cell.angle_beta   90.00
_cell.angle_gamma   90.00
#
_symmetry.space_group_name_H-M   'P 1'
#
loop_
_entity.id
_entity.type
_entity.pdbx_description
1 polymer ?
#
loop_
_entity_poly.entity_id
_entity_poly.type
_entity_poly.pdbx_seq_one_letter_code
_entity_poly.pdbx_strand_id
1 'polypeptide(L)'
;MKRNTEDLNNLLKSWLDENGYTFSEEKNELVAQNGERKWIIQVQGVKRGRKQTLPNKISELITRIDDGETYYSIAFNDTNLTRRQWNEISKVVKDQLKLSVLLADKQGRILEI
;
A
#
# COMPACT_ATOMS: atom_id res chain seq x y z
N MET A 1 -12.40 15.93 0.12
CA MET A 1 -13.00 14.76 -0.55
C MET A 1 -11.99 13.61 -0.54
N LYS A 2 -12.42 12.42 -0.15
CA LYS A 2 -11.54 11.24 -0.12
C LYS A 2 -11.45 10.63 -1.51
N ARG A 3 -10.25 10.21 -1.89
CA ARG A 3 -10.04 9.53 -3.17
C ARG A 3 -10.65 8.15 -3.16
N ASN A 4 -11.26 7.75 -4.28
CA ASN A 4 -11.66 6.37 -4.47
C ASN A 4 -10.42 5.52 -4.85
N THR A 5 -10.63 4.21 -5.01
CA THR A 5 -9.53 3.29 -5.34
C THR A 5 -8.86 3.64 -6.68
N GLU A 6 -9.65 4.03 -7.68
CA GLU A 6 -9.12 4.38 -9.00
C GLU A 6 -8.24 5.63 -8.95
N ASP A 7 -8.69 6.68 -8.26
CA ASP A 7 -7.92 7.91 -8.11
C ASP A 7 -6.61 7.67 -7.39
N LEU A 8 -6.65 6.89 -6.31
CA LEU A 8 -5.46 6.53 -5.53
C LEU A 8 -4.50 5.69 -6.37
N ASN A 9 -5.04 4.75 -7.15
CA ASN A 9 -4.26 3.90 -8.04
C ASN A 9 -3.50 4.75 -9.08
N ASN A 10 -4.18 5.70 -9.71
CA ASN A 10 -3.56 6.59 -10.68
C ASN A 10 -2.45 7.46 -10.06
N LEU A 11 -2.67 7.93 -8.85
CA LEU A 11 -1.69 8.71 -8.11
C LEU A 11 -0.43 7.89 -7.82
N LEU A 12 -0.61 6.64 -7.41
CA LEU A 12 0.49 5.72 -7.14
C LEU A 12 1.29 5.37 -8.39
N LYS A 13 0.62 5.18 -9.52
CA LYS A 13 1.28 4.91 -10.79
C LYS A 13 2.22 6.06 -11.16
N SER A 14 1.76 7.30 -11.03
CA SER A 14 2.58 8.47 -11.29
C SER A 14 3.76 8.55 -10.34
N TRP A 15 3.53 8.29 -9.06
CA TRP A 15 4.58 8.31 -8.05
C TRP A 15 5.65 7.23 -8.31
N LEU A 16 5.23 6.03 -8.69
CA LEU A 16 6.15 4.94 -9.01
C LEU A 16 7.01 5.30 -10.22
N ASP A 17 6.40 5.86 -11.26
CA ASP A 17 7.11 6.27 -12.47
C ASP A 17 8.17 7.34 -12.14
N GLU A 18 7.80 8.33 -11.34
CA GLU A 18 8.71 9.40 -10.90
C GLU A 18 9.89 8.87 -10.08
N ASN A 19 9.71 7.73 -9.41
CA ASN A 19 10.73 7.12 -8.57
C ASN A 19 11.50 5.99 -9.27
N GLY A 20 11.35 5.86 -10.58
CA GLY A 20 12.14 4.93 -11.39
C GLY A 20 11.66 3.49 -11.36
N TYR A 21 10.42 3.25 -10.97
CA TYR A 21 9.85 1.90 -10.98
C TYR A 21 9.13 1.63 -12.29
N THR A 22 9.29 0.42 -12.80
CA THR A 22 8.35 -0.13 -13.78
C THR A 22 7.26 -0.87 -13.01
N PHE A 23 6.05 -0.89 -13.57
CA PHE A 23 4.95 -1.54 -12.87
C PHE A 23 3.95 -2.15 -13.85
N SER A 24 3.22 -3.15 -13.34
CA SER A 24 2.05 -3.71 -14.01
C SER A 24 0.87 -3.67 -13.04
N GLU A 25 -0.33 -3.67 -13.59
CA GLU A 25 -1.55 -3.65 -12.80
C GLU A 25 -2.21 -5.02 -12.88
N GLU A 26 -2.43 -5.64 -11.71
CA GLU A 26 -3.07 -6.93 -11.62
C GLU A 26 -4.18 -6.87 -10.59
N LYS A 27 -5.42 -7.04 -11.03
CA LYS A 27 -6.62 -6.95 -10.19
C LYS A 27 -6.54 -5.78 -9.22
N ASN A 28 -6.58 -5.73 -8.05
CA ASN A 28 -6.50 -4.57 -7.15
C ASN A 28 -5.10 -4.27 -6.65
N GLU A 29 -4.09 -4.68 -7.43
CA GLU A 29 -2.69 -4.54 -7.02
C GLU A 29 -1.84 -3.89 -8.09
N LEU A 30 -0.78 -3.21 -7.64
CA LEU A 30 0.30 -2.78 -8.49
C LEU A 30 1.52 -3.65 -8.17
N VAL A 31 2.11 -4.24 -9.19
CA VAL A 31 3.36 -4.98 -9.05
C VAL A 31 4.46 -4.11 -9.63
N ALA A 32 5.30 -3.56 -8.76
CA ALA A 32 6.36 -2.63 -9.15
C ALA A 32 7.72 -3.30 -9.04
N GLN A 33 8.65 -2.88 -9.90
CA GLN A 33 10.00 -3.41 -9.87
C GLN A 33 11.01 -2.32 -10.21
N ASN A 34 12.09 -2.29 -9.45
CA ASN A 34 13.24 -1.41 -9.68
C ASN A 34 14.50 -2.19 -9.34
N GLY A 35 15.24 -2.61 -10.36
CA GLY A 35 16.43 -3.42 -10.15
C GLY A 35 16.13 -4.68 -9.36
N GLU A 36 16.65 -4.75 -8.14
CA GLU A 36 16.49 -5.92 -7.27
C GLU A 36 15.22 -5.90 -6.42
N ARG A 37 14.56 -4.74 -6.30
CA ARG A 37 13.38 -4.61 -5.45
C ARG A 37 12.12 -4.97 -6.23
N LYS A 38 11.46 -6.04 -5.79
CA LYS A 38 10.10 -6.37 -6.23
C LYS A 38 9.13 -5.93 -5.14
N TRP A 39 8.07 -5.25 -5.53
CA TRP A 39 7.17 -4.58 -4.60
C TRP A 39 5.71 -4.80 -5.02
N ILE A 40 4.92 -5.39 -4.14
CA ILE A 40 3.49 -5.58 -4.37
C ILE A 40 2.74 -4.57 -3.52
N ILE A 41 1.92 -3.75 -4.15
CA ILE A 41 1.17 -2.68 -3.50
C ILE A 41 -0.33 -2.95 -3.67
N GLN A 42 -1.03 -3.16 -2.56
CA GLN A 42 -2.49 -3.22 -2.58
C GLN A 42 -3.04 -1.83 -2.36
N VAL A 43 -3.94 -1.41 -3.24
CA VAL A 43 -4.49 -0.06 -3.23
C VAL A 43 -5.87 -0.06 -2.57
N GLN A 44 -6.02 0.75 -1.52
CA GLN A 44 -7.26 0.85 -0.75
C GLN A 44 -7.79 2.28 -0.74
N GLY A 45 -8.68 2.57 -1.67
CA GLY A 45 -9.44 3.81 -1.63
C GLY A 45 -10.69 3.67 -0.78
N VAL A 46 -11.52 4.68 -0.79
CA VAL A 46 -12.83 4.63 -0.14
C VAL A 46 -13.75 3.72 -0.95
N LYS A 47 -14.22 2.63 -0.33
CA LYS A 47 -15.22 1.75 -0.93
C LYS A 47 -16.58 1.95 -0.27
N ARG A 48 -17.59 2.07 -1.10
CA ARG A 48 -18.96 2.25 -0.65
C ARG A 48 -19.43 1.03 0.13
N GLY A 49 -19.93 1.24 1.35
CA GLY A 49 -20.53 0.19 2.16
C GLY A 49 -19.59 -0.74 2.88
N ARG A 50 -18.28 -0.53 2.82
CA ARG A 50 -17.30 -1.36 3.52
C ARG A 50 -16.23 -0.53 4.19
N LYS A 51 -16.01 -0.79 5.49
CA LYS A 51 -14.84 -0.29 6.18
C LYS A 51 -13.68 -1.24 5.88
N GLN A 52 -12.71 -0.75 5.11
CA GLN A 52 -11.46 -1.45 4.89
C GLN A 52 -10.50 -1.01 5.98
N THR A 53 -10.20 -1.87 6.95
CA THR A 53 -9.26 -1.55 8.01
C THR A 53 -7.88 -2.11 7.68
N LEU A 54 -6.85 -1.44 8.21
CA LEU A 54 -5.48 -1.90 8.01
C LEU A 54 -5.25 -3.33 8.52
N PRO A 55 -5.72 -3.71 9.75
CA PRO A 55 -5.54 -5.08 10.22
C PRO A 55 -6.15 -6.14 9.30
N ASN A 56 -7.32 -5.87 8.74
CA ASN A 56 -7.97 -6.82 7.83
C ASN A 56 -7.15 -7.00 6.54
N LYS A 57 -6.58 -5.92 6.02
CA LYS A 57 -5.76 -5.98 4.82
C LYS A 57 -4.43 -6.70 5.06
N ILE A 58 -3.83 -6.50 6.20
CA ILE A 58 -2.61 -7.22 6.59
C ILE A 58 -2.90 -8.72 6.69
N SER A 59 -4.02 -9.09 7.27
CA SER A 59 -4.43 -10.49 7.38
C SER A 59 -4.56 -11.16 6.00
N GLU A 60 -5.18 -10.47 5.04
CA GLU A 60 -5.27 -10.97 3.66
C GLU A 60 -3.90 -11.09 3.01
N LEU A 61 -3.03 -10.12 3.24
CA LEU A 61 -1.70 -10.07 2.66
C LEU A 61 -0.81 -11.20 3.16
N ILE A 62 -0.90 -11.55 4.44
CA ILE A 62 -0.12 -12.63 5.05
C ILE A 62 -0.31 -13.95 4.31
N THR A 63 -1.52 -14.23 3.82
CA THR A 63 -1.81 -15.46 3.10
C THR A 63 -1.13 -15.54 1.74
N ARG A 64 -0.61 -14.43 1.23
CA ARG A 64 -0.01 -14.31 -0.09
C ARG A 64 1.50 -14.27 -0.08
N ILE A 65 2.10 -14.16 1.10
CA ILE A 65 3.55 -14.07 1.22
C ILE A 65 4.15 -15.45 0.99
N ASP A 66 4.90 -15.60 -0.09
CA ASP A 66 5.47 -16.88 -0.49
C ASP A 66 7.00 -16.87 -0.52
N ASP A 67 7.63 -15.70 -0.46
CA ASP A 67 9.08 -15.58 -0.39
C ASP A 67 9.49 -14.50 0.61
N GLY A 68 10.75 -14.46 0.99
CA GLY A 68 11.27 -13.47 1.92
C GLY A 68 11.89 -12.25 1.26
N GLU A 69 11.79 -12.13 -0.06
CA GLU A 69 12.49 -11.08 -0.82
C GLU A 69 11.56 -10.00 -1.37
N THR A 70 10.27 -10.27 -1.47
CA THR A 70 9.28 -9.33 -1.99
C THR A 70 8.87 -8.36 -0.91
N TYR A 71 8.83 -7.07 -1.24
CA TYR A 71 8.29 -6.03 -0.36
C TYR A 71 6.79 -5.91 -0.58
N TYR A 72 6.07 -5.63 0.50
CA TYR A 72 4.61 -5.50 0.45
C TYR A 72 4.20 -4.18 1.06
N SER A 73 3.24 -3.52 0.43
CA SER A 73 2.65 -2.29 0.97
C SER A 73 1.15 -2.27 0.73
N ILE A 74 0.48 -1.52 1.58
CA ILE A 74 -0.93 -1.21 1.41
C ILE A 74 -1.02 0.31 1.33
N ALA A 75 -1.70 0.81 0.31
CA ALA A 75 -1.84 2.24 0.08
C ALA A 75 -3.21 2.72 0.51
N PHE A 76 -3.23 3.76 1.33
CA PHE A 76 -4.45 4.39 1.84
C PHE A 76 -4.39 5.89 1.63
N ASN A 77 -5.54 6.54 1.70
CA ASN A 77 -5.58 7.97 1.95
C ASN A 77 -5.09 8.24 3.37
N ASP A 78 -4.32 9.31 3.54
CA ASP A 78 -3.73 9.64 4.84
C ASP A 78 -4.83 10.09 5.81
N THR A 79 -5.05 9.29 6.85
CA THR A 79 -5.99 9.59 7.92
C THR A 79 -5.34 9.26 9.26
N ASN A 80 -5.82 9.93 10.31
CA ASN A 80 -5.33 9.64 11.67
C ASN A 80 -5.63 8.20 12.08
N LEU A 81 -6.76 7.66 11.62
CA LEU A 81 -7.12 6.28 11.91
C LEU A 81 -6.11 5.29 11.31
N THR A 82 -5.75 5.48 10.05
CA THR A 82 -4.79 4.60 9.38
C THR A 82 -3.42 4.68 10.07
N ARG A 83 -2.96 5.88 10.40
CA ARG A 83 -1.68 6.06 11.10
C ARG A 83 -1.68 5.38 12.46
N ARG A 84 -2.77 5.49 13.20
CA ARG A 84 -2.90 4.87 14.52
C ARG A 84 -2.90 3.35 14.41
N GLN A 85 -3.65 2.81 13.46
CA GLN A 85 -3.69 1.36 13.23
C GLN A 85 -2.32 0.81 12.85
N TRP A 86 -1.59 1.54 12.02
CA TRP A 86 -0.23 1.16 11.65
C TRP A 86 0.71 1.14 12.85
N ASN A 87 0.61 2.15 13.73
CA ASN A 87 1.44 2.23 14.93
C ASN A 87 1.16 1.09 15.91
N GLU A 88 -0.04 0.51 15.88
CA GLU A 88 -0.41 -0.62 16.73
C GLU A 88 0.14 -1.96 16.21
N ILE A 89 0.60 -2.02 14.96
CA ILE A 89 1.17 -3.24 14.40
C ILE A 89 2.60 -3.41 14.97
N SER A 90 2.91 -4.65 15.37
CA SER A 90 4.23 -4.99 15.91
C SER A 90 5.34 -4.71 14.91
N LYS A 91 6.42 -4.09 15.38
CA LYS A 91 7.61 -3.86 14.56
C LYS A 91 8.19 -5.16 14.01
N VAL A 92 8.14 -6.24 14.79
CA VAL A 92 8.62 -7.55 14.36
C VAL A 92 7.85 -8.03 13.14
N VAL A 93 6.51 -7.87 13.15
CA VAL A 93 5.67 -8.24 12.01
C VAL A 93 6.01 -7.40 10.79
N LYS A 94 6.16 -6.07 10.97
CA LYS A 94 6.52 -5.17 9.87
C LYS A 94 7.84 -5.58 9.22
N ASP A 95 8.85 -5.87 10.03
CA ASP A 95 10.18 -6.22 9.55
C ASP A 95 10.20 -7.59 8.86
N GLN A 96 9.55 -8.59 9.45
CA GLN A 96 9.51 -9.93 8.89
C GLN A 96 8.77 -10.02 7.56
N LEU A 97 7.70 -9.25 7.42
CA LEU A 97 6.88 -9.21 6.21
C LEU A 97 7.40 -8.19 5.19
N LYS A 98 8.44 -7.43 5.53
CA LYS A 98 8.90 -6.30 4.71
C LYS A 98 7.73 -5.40 4.31
N LEU A 99 6.90 -5.09 5.30
CA LEU A 99 5.63 -4.42 5.12
C LEU A 99 5.77 -2.92 5.41
N SER A 100 5.21 -2.10 4.53
CA SER A 100 5.08 -0.66 4.74
C SER A 100 3.68 -0.21 4.36
N VAL A 101 3.36 1.03 4.71
CA VAL A 101 2.10 1.65 4.32
C VAL A 101 2.43 2.90 3.51
N LEU A 102 1.73 3.07 2.41
CA LEU A 102 1.82 4.26 1.56
C LEU A 102 0.61 5.13 1.83
N LEU A 103 0.86 6.37 2.22
CA LEU A 103 -0.20 7.31 2.54
C LEU A 103 -0.22 8.45 1.53
N ALA A 104 -1.40 8.71 0.95
CA ALA A 104 -1.60 9.82 0.04
C ALA A 104 -2.27 10.97 0.77
N ASP A 105 -1.60 12.13 0.85
CA ASP A 105 -2.16 13.30 1.50
C ASP A 105 -3.14 14.06 0.58
N LYS A 106 -3.71 15.15 1.08
CA LYS A 106 -4.69 15.95 0.34
C LYS A 106 -4.12 16.60 -0.92
N GLN A 107 -2.81 16.85 -0.94
CA GLN A 107 -2.13 17.46 -2.08
C GLN A 107 -1.62 16.40 -3.08
N GLY A 108 -1.86 15.13 -2.84
CA GLY A 108 -1.42 14.07 -3.73
C GLY A 108 0.01 13.60 -3.51
N ARG A 109 0.62 13.93 -2.37
CA ARG A 109 1.95 13.45 -2.03
C ARG A 109 1.86 12.09 -1.38
N ILE A 110 2.79 11.21 -1.73
CA ILE A 110 2.87 9.85 -1.19
C ILE A 110 3.98 9.79 -0.15
N LEU A 111 3.64 9.24 1.01
CA LEU A 111 4.59 9.02 2.10
C LEU A 111 4.61 7.53 2.44
N GLU A 112 5.79 6.93 2.44
CA GLU A 112 5.98 5.55 2.91
C GLU A 112 6.37 5.55 4.38
N ILE A 113 5.63 4.83 5.20
CA ILE A 113 5.93 4.73 6.64
C ILE A 113 6.07 3.29 7.11
#